data_1c90cfb4eeefc305d0f18a800cb81275
#
_entry.id   1c90cfb4eeefc305d0f18a800cb81275
#
_cell.length_a   1.000
_cell.length_b   1.000
_cell.length_c   1.000
_cell.angle_alpha   90.00
_cell.angle_beta   90.00
_cell.angle_gamma   90.00
#
_symmetry.space_group_name_H-M   'P 1'
#
loop_
_entity.id
_entity.type
_entity.pdbx_description
1 polymer ?
#
loop_
_entity_poly.entity_id
_entity_poly.type
_entity_poly.pdbx_seq_one_letter_code
_entity_poly.pdbx_strand_id
1 'polypeptide(L)'
;IICFSQSFGPFDFHNPKNRLLTQRLLSNSILMPREEKSVKEIHTFLGKEEAEVIPTYESVLTLANHIQYLPIEQRDNAVGIAIYCTQSRTVEERKHYQQTIADFCNYVIDKGYSIRFFPMEIKGSAPDDRGFIAEIIAKVLRADKCFIYEDDMETLEHLEEVSKCKIFLGHKTHSTIFALATGTPLIALAYHPKTIKFLQQFDMALNAIDDKQLSIQALIQVLDR
;
A
#
# COMPACT_ATOMS: atom_id res chain seq x y z
N ILE A 1 -23.92 -8.98 -14.53
CA ILE A 1 -22.49 -8.67 -14.34
C ILE A 1 -22.23 -8.63 -12.85
N ILE A 2 -21.08 -9.12 -12.40
CA ILE A 2 -20.62 -9.01 -11.01
C ILE A 2 -19.36 -8.13 -11.00
N CYS A 3 -19.40 -7.05 -10.23
CA CYS A 3 -18.25 -6.16 -10.02
C CYS A 3 -17.72 -6.41 -8.62
N PHE A 4 -16.69 -7.27 -8.51
CA PHE A 4 -16.17 -7.77 -7.24
C PHE A 4 -14.94 -7.00 -6.75
N SER A 5 -14.95 -6.64 -5.45
CA SER A 5 -13.80 -6.06 -4.74
C SER A 5 -13.21 -4.81 -5.40
N GLN A 6 -14.05 -3.91 -5.90
CA GLN A 6 -13.64 -2.70 -6.60
C GLN A 6 -13.95 -1.44 -5.80
N SER A 7 -13.17 -0.39 -6.04
CA SER A 7 -13.53 0.97 -5.65
C SER A 7 -14.43 1.58 -6.71
N PHE A 8 -15.51 2.22 -6.29
CA PHE A 8 -16.44 2.93 -7.15
C PHE A 8 -16.43 4.43 -6.86
N GLY A 9 -16.58 5.23 -7.94
CA GLY A 9 -16.59 6.67 -7.88
C GLY A 9 -15.19 7.33 -7.81
N PRO A 10 -15.16 8.69 -7.79
CA PRO A 10 -16.32 9.57 -7.93
C PRO A 10 -16.97 9.44 -9.32
N PHE A 11 -18.30 9.55 -9.36
CA PHE A 11 -19.07 9.49 -10.61
C PHE A 11 -19.27 10.90 -11.18
N ASP A 12 -18.17 11.57 -11.49
CA ASP A 12 -18.16 12.91 -12.09
C ASP A 12 -18.04 12.81 -13.61
N PHE A 13 -19.19 12.76 -14.29
CA PHE A 13 -19.26 12.64 -15.73
C PHE A 13 -19.62 13.98 -16.39
N HIS A 14 -18.69 14.55 -17.12
CA HIS A 14 -18.96 15.70 -17.99
C HIS A 14 -19.82 15.32 -19.22
N ASN A 15 -19.79 14.05 -19.64
CA ASN A 15 -20.55 13.56 -20.78
C ASN A 15 -21.83 12.82 -20.33
N PRO A 16 -23.05 13.34 -20.66
CA PRO A 16 -24.31 12.72 -20.27
C PRO A 16 -24.50 11.28 -20.80
N LYS A 17 -23.94 10.96 -21.97
CA LYS A 17 -24.00 9.59 -22.52
C LYS A 17 -23.22 8.61 -21.64
N ASN A 18 -22.02 9.00 -21.19
CA ASN A 18 -21.22 8.16 -20.32
C ASN A 18 -21.93 7.95 -18.97
N ARG A 19 -22.52 9.01 -18.42
CA ARG A 19 -23.35 8.92 -17.21
C ARG A 19 -24.48 7.89 -17.36
N LEU A 20 -25.26 8.01 -18.45
CA LEU A 20 -26.38 7.11 -18.70
C LEU A 20 -25.94 5.65 -18.92
N LEU A 21 -24.86 5.43 -19.67
CA LEU A 21 -24.31 4.10 -19.90
C LEU A 21 -23.83 3.47 -18.59
N THR A 22 -23.12 4.24 -17.75
CA THR A 22 -22.66 3.78 -16.43
C THR A 22 -23.84 3.47 -15.51
N GLN A 23 -24.87 4.32 -15.46
CA GLN A 23 -26.08 4.03 -14.69
C GLN A 23 -26.70 2.71 -15.12
N ARG A 24 -26.94 2.51 -16.43
CA ARG A 24 -27.51 1.27 -16.97
C ARG A 24 -26.65 0.03 -16.66
N LEU A 25 -25.31 0.15 -16.75
CA LEU A 25 -24.42 -0.94 -16.43
C LEU A 25 -24.51 -1.32 -14.95
N LEU A 26 -24.39 -0.34 -14.08
CA LEU A 26 -24.36 -0.58 -12.62
C LEU A 26 -25.72 -1.04 -12.09
N SER A 27 -26.85 -0.49 -12.57
CA SER A 27 -28.21 -0.93 -12.19
C SER A 27 -28.53 -2.37 -12.62
N ASN A 28 -27.78 -2.93 -13.58
CA ASN A 28 -27.94 -4.32 -14.03
C ASN A 28 -26.79 -5.22 -13.55
N SER A 29 -26.14 -4.85 -12.46
CA SER A 29 -24.97 -5.58 -11.94
C SER A 29 -25.11 -5.80 -10.45
N ILE A 30 -24.54 -6.90 -9.96
CA ILE A 30 -24.27 -7.10 -8.53
C ILE A 30 -22.98 -6.33 -8.22
N LEU A 31 -23.06 -5.36 -7.33
CA LEU A 31 -21.94 -4.48 -7.00
C LEU A 31 -21.38 -4.88 -5.64
N MET A 32 -20.13 -5.30 -5.64
CA MET A 32 -19.43 -5.74 -4.43
C MET A 32 -18.26 -4.79 -4.13
N PRO A 33 -18.52 -3.59 -3.62
CA PRO A 33 -17.49 -2.60 -3.31
C PRO A 33 -16.66 -3.02 -2.11
N ARG A 34 -15.36 -2.74 -2.17
CA ARG A 34 -14.39 -3.09 -1.12
C ARG A 34 -14.29 -2.05 0.02
N GLU A 35 -15.01 -0.94 -0.08
CA GLU A 35 -14.92 0.15 0.89
C GLU A 35 -16.27 0.88 1.04
N GLU A 36 -16.56 1.34 2.25
CA GLU A 36 -17.81 2.03 2.57
C GLU A 36 -18.05 3.30 1.73
N LYS A 37 -16.96 4.00 1.38
CA LYS A 37 -17.06 5.18 0.51
C LYS A 37 -17.67 4.81 -0.84
N SER A 38 -17.25 3.71 -1.44
CA SER A 38 -17.79 3.24 -2.72
C SER A 38 -19.27 2.87 -2.62
N VAL A 39 -19.71 2.31 -1.49
CA VAL A 39 -21.16 2.07 -1.22
C VAL A 39 -21.93 3.39 -1.26
N LYS A 40 -21.43 4.41 -0.56
CA LYS A 40 -22.07 5.75 -0.54
C LYS A 40 -22.10 6.40 -1.92
N GLU A 41 -21.02 6.29 -2.69
CA GLU A 41 -20.93 6.81 -4.06
C GLU A 41 -21.95 6.12 -4.98
N ILE A 42 -22.08 4.79 -4.91
CA ILE A 42 -23.05 4.03 -5.70
C ILE A 42 -24.47 4.49 -5.34
N HIS A 43 -24.83 4.53 -4.05
CA HIS A 43 -26.16 4.93 -3.61
C HIS A 43 -26.49 6.39 -3.97
N THR A 44 -25.49 7.27 -3.97
CA THR A 44 -25.65 8.66 -4.40
C THR A 44 -25.88 8.75 -5.90
N PHE A 45 -25.21 7.91 -6.67
CA PHE A 45 -25.25 7.93 -8.13
C PHE A 45 -26.50 7.25 -8.73
N LEU A 46 -26.90 6.09 -8.16
CA LEU A 46 -28.00 5.28 -8.67
C LEU A 46 -29.32 5.43 -7.88
N GLY A 47 -29.24 5.79 -6.58
CA GLY A 47 -30.33 5.62 -5.63
C GLY A 47 -30.19 4.30 -4.88
N LYS A 48 -30.72 4.27 -3.64
CA LYS A 48 -30.53 3.11 -2.73
C LYS A 48 -31.25 1.84 -3.19
N GLU A 49 -32.32 1.98 -3.95
CA GLU A 49 -33.19 0.85 -4.35
C GLU A 49 -32.90 0.35 -5.78
N GLU A 50 -31.98 1.00 -6.52
CA GLU A 50 -31.76 0.72 -7.93
C GLU A 50 -30.56 -0.20 -8.21
N ALA A 51 -29.87 -0.67 -7.17
CA ALA A 51 -28.72 -1.57 -7.34
C ALA A 51 -28.60 -2.56 -6.19
N GLU A 52 -28.24 -3.79 -6.54
CA GLU A 52 -27.82 -4.79 -5.56
C GLU A 52 -26.39 -4.51 -5.12
N VAL A 53 -26.22 -3.97 -3.90
CA VAL A 53 -24.91 -3.61 -3.35
C VAL A 53 -24.59 -4.51 -2.17
N ILE A 54 -23.55 -5.31 -2.30
CA ILE A 54 -23.05 -6.23 -1.27
C ILE A 54 -21.67 -5.74 -0.83
N PRO A 55 -21.54 -5.07 0.33
CA PRO A 55 -20.24 -4.63 0.80
C PRO A 55 -19.26 -5.81 0.96
N THR A 56 -18.03 -5.63 0.53
CA THR A 56 -16.97 -6.64 0.64
C THR A 56 -15.67 -5.99 1.11
N TYR A 57 -14.60 -6.76 1.13
CA TYR A 57 -13.26 -6.28 1.46
C TYR A 57 -12.33 -6.40 0.26
N GLU A 58 -11.10 -5.90 0.41
CA GLU A 58 -10.04 -6.08 -0.57
C GLU A 58 -9.76 -7.57 -0.82
N SER A 59 -9.87 -8.00 -2.08
CA SER A 59 -9.74 -9.42 -2.44
C SER A 59 -8.36 -10.01 -2.11
N VAL A 60 -7.31 -9.20 -2.14
CA VAL A 60 -5.95 -9.63 -1.78
C VAL A 60 -5.89 -10.19 -0.36
N LEU A 61 -6.76 -9.71 0.57
CA LEU A 61 -6.80 -10.23 1.94
C LEU A 61 -7.16 -11.72 1.99
N THR A 62 -7.88 -12.24 0.99
CA THR A 62 -8.23 -13.67 0.91
C THR A 62 -7.02 -14.54 0.61
N LEU A 63 -5.97 -13.98 0.00
CA LEU A 63 -4.73 -14.70 -0.29
C LEU A 63 -3.96 -15.09 0.98
N ALA A 64 -4.24 -14.42 2.11
CA ALA A 64 -3.71 -14.79 3.42
C ALA A 64 -3.98 -16.27 3.77
N ASN A 65 -5.08 -16.86 3.26
CA ASN A 65 -5.40 -18.26 3.47
C ASN A 65 -4.47 -19.25 2.73
N HIS A 66 -3.65 -18.74 1.81
CA HIS A 66 -2.73 -19.53 0.98
C HIS A 66 -1.27 -19.39 1.42
N ILE A 67 -1.00 -18.58 2.44
CA ILE A 67 0.34 -18.41 3.01
C ILE A 67 0.37 -18.90 4.46
N GLN A 68 1.55 -19.30 4.92
CA GLN A 68 1.72 -19.68 6.32
C GLN A 68 1.83 -18.41 7.18
N TYR A 69 0.95 -18.28 8.16
CA TYR A 69 1.10 -17.24 9.19
C TYR A 69 2.33 -17.52 10.04
N LEU A 70 3.21 -16.54 10.16
CA LEU A 70 4.40 -16.61 11.02
C LEU A 70 4.20 -15.70 12.24
N PRO A 71 4.24 -16.27 13.47
CA PRO A 71 4.34 -15.47 14.68
C PRO A 71 5.56 -14.55 14.64
N ILE A 72 5.48 -13.39 15.28
CA ILE A 72 6.53 -12.35 15.18
C ILE A 72 7.91 -12.85 15.64
N GLU A 73 7.95 -13.80 16.58
CA GLU A 73 9.18 -14.40 17.09
C GLU A 73 9.88 -15.29 16.08
N GLN A 74 9.14 -15.82 15.11
CA GLN A 74 9.65 -16.70 14.05
C GLN A 74 10.01 -15.94 12.79
N ARG A 75 9.71 -14.64 12.71
CA ARG A 75 10.04 -13.81 11.57
C ARG A 75 11.51 -13.42 11.60
N ASP A 76 12.05 -13.18 10.40
CA ASP A 76 13.41 -12.70 10.22
C ASP A 76 13.58 -11.32 10.89
N ASN A 77 14.76 -11.05 11.42
CA ASN A 77 15.08 -9.74 11.95
C ASN A 77 15.30 -8.73 10.80
N ALA A 78 14.22 -8.49 10.05
CA ALA A 78 14.21 -7.68 8.84
C ALA A 78 13.04 -6.67 8.85
N VAL A 79 13.31 -5.49 8.29
CA VAL A 79 12.31 -4.48 7.94
C VAL A 79 12.09 -4.54 6.44
N GLY A 80 10.86 -4.88 6.03
CA GLY A 80 10.45 -4.79 4.63
C GLY A 80 10.12 -3.34 4.28
N ILE A 81 10.53 -2.88 3.11
CA ILE A 81 10.27 -1.50 2.64
C ILE A 81 9.79 -1.54 1.20
N ALA A 82 8.57 -1.05 0.95
CA ALA A 82 8.06 -0.79 -0.39
C ALA A 82 7.83 0.72 -0.55
N ILE A 83 8.68 1.36 -1.35
CA ILE A 83 8.61 2.80 -1.59
C ILE A 83 7.89 3.13 -2.89
N TYR A 84 7.56 4.40 -3.06
CA TYR A 84 6.93 4.90 -4.28
C TYR A 84 7.61 6.18 -4.77
N CYS A 85 8.19 6.10 -5.97
CA CYS A 85 8.74 7.26 -6.67
C CYS A 85 7.61 8.03 -7.35
N THR A 86 6.96 8.97 -6.66
CA THR A 86 5.94 9.80 -7.31
C THR A 86 6.59 10.80 -8.27
N GLN A 87 6.03 10.90 -9.50
CA GLN A 87 6.50 11.86 -10.50
C GLN A 87 6.17 13.31 -10.14
N SER A 88 5.26 13.53 -9.19
CA SER A 88 4.81 14.88 -8.77
C SER A 88 5.77 15.57 -7.79
N ARG A 89 6.79 14.86 -7.24
CA ARG A 89 7.75 15.47 -6.33
C ARG A 89 8.76 16.32 -7.09
N THR A 90 9.05 17.50 -6.54
CA THR A 90 10.19 18.31 -6.97
C THR A 90 11.51 17.58 -6.72
N VAL A 91 12.59 18.08 -7.27
CA VAL A 91 13.95 17.51 -7.06
C VAL A 91 14.33 17.55 -5.57
N GLU A 92 13.99 18.63 -4.88
CA GLU A 92 14.25 18.83 -3.45
C GLU A 92 13.42 17.87 -2.60
N GLU A 93 12.13 17.73 -2.87
CA GLU A 93 11.25 16.80 -2.18
C GLU A 93 11.70 15.35 -2.38
N ARG A 94 12.14 15.00 -3.60
CA ARG A 94 12.70 13.69 -3.91
C ARG A 94 13.96 13.41 -3.08
N LYS A 95 14.89 14.37 -3.02
CA LYS A 95 16.13 14.25 -2.22
C LYS A 95 15.82 14.11 -0.74
N HIS A 96 14.88 14.92 -0.22
CA HIS A 96 14.46 14.85 1.16
C HIS A 96 13.84 13.48 1.49
N TYR A 97 12.95 12.99 0.65
CA TYR A 97 12.34 11.66 0.78
C TYR A 97 13.41 10.56 0.83
N GLN A 98 14.33 10.56 -0.15
CA GLN A 98 15.40 9.58 -0.20
C GLN A 98 16.28 9.60 1.04
N GLN A 99 16.64 10.79 1.51
CA GLN A 99 17.46 10.93 2.71
C GLN A 99 16.71 10.44 3.96
N THR A 100 15.45 10.80 4.11
CA THR A 100 14.63 10.37 5.25
C THR A 100 14.49 8.84 5.30
N ILE A 101 14.28 8.18 4.15
CA ILE A 101 14.22 6.71 4.11
C ILE A 101 15.59 6.10 4.41
N ALA A 102 16.68 6.67 3.89
CA ALA A 102 18.03 6.19 4.20
C ALA A 102 18.37 6.34 5.69
N ASP A 103 18.00 7.46 6.31
CA ASP A 103 18.17 7.68 7.75
C ASP A 103 17.36 6.69 8.59
N PHE A 104 16.14 6.38 8.15
CA PHE A 104 15.34 5.31 8.77
C PHE A 104 15.99 3.93 8.63
N CYS A 105 16.53 3.61 7.44
CA CYS A 105 17.30 2.38 7.25
C CYS A 105 18.49 2.31 8.22
N ASN A 106 19.28 3.37 8.34
CA ASN A 106 20.40 3.43 9.28
C ASN A 106 19.93 3.19 10.73
N TYR A 107 18.84 3.88 11.13
CA TYR A 107 18.30 3.74 12.48
C TYR A 107 17.88 2.30 12.82
N VAL A 108 17.17 1.61 11.92
CA VAL A 108 16.74 0.24 12.19
C VAL A 108 17.88 -0.77 12.05
N ILE A 109 18.87 -0.52 11.20
CA ILE A 109 20.09 -1.32 11.10
C ILE A 109 20.90 -1.25 12.41
N ASP A 110 21.01 -0.07 13.02
CA ASP A 110 21.67 0.11 14.33
C ASP A 110 20.93 -0.64 15.46
N LYS A 111 19.62 -0.87 15.31
CA LYS A 111 18.81 -1.74 16.18
C LYS A 111 18.96 -3.24 15.86
N GLY A 112 19.78 -3.61 14.89
CA GLY A 112 20.08 -4.99 14.51
C GLY A 112 19.19 -5.61 13.44
N TYR A 113 18.39 -4.80 12.72
CA TYR A 113 17.60 -5.27 11.59
C TYR A 113 18.43 -5.27 10.29
N SER A 114 18.03 -6.13 9.35
CA SER A 114 18.35 -5.99 7.93
C SER A 114 17.21 -5.31 7.19
N ILE A 115 17.47 -4.83 5.98
CA ILE A 115 16.45 -4.16 5.13
C ILE A 115 16.17 -5.03 3.91
N ARG A 116 14.89 -5.22 3.60
CA ARG A 116 14.42 -5.86 2.38
C ARG A 116 13.56 -4.88 1.60
N PHE A 117 14.04 -4.46 0.44
CA PHE A 117 13.27 -3.60 -0.45
C PHE A 117 12.42 -4.42 -1.41
N PHE A 118 11.15 -4.06 -1.49
CA PHE A 118 10.14 -4.69 -2.32
C PHE A 118 9.73 -3.72 -3.42
N PRO A 119 10.30 -3.79 -4.64
CA PRO A 119 9.83 -3.01 -5.77
C PRO A 119 8.40 -3.41 -6.13
N MET A 120 7.51 -2.43 -6.20
CA MET A 120 6.09 -2.64 -6.55
C MET A 120 5.79 -2.30 -8.01
N GLU A 121 6.69 -1.61 -8.68
CA GLU A 121 6.61 -1.23 -10.09
C GLU A 121 7.93 -1.59 -10.76
N ILE A 122 7.94 -2.69 -11.49
CA ILE A 122 9.14 -3.22 -12.16
C ILE A 122 9.02 -3.06 -13.68
N LYS A 123 7.80 -3.24 -14.21
CA LYS A 123 7.49 -3.14 -15.64
C LYS A 123 6.20 -2.33 -15.80
N GLY A 124 6.17 -1.43 -16.77
CA GLY A 124 4.97 -0.67 -17.07
C GLY A 124 5.24 0.74 -17.59
N SER A 125 4.23 1.59 -17.51
CA SER A 125 4.30 3.01 -17.90
C SER A 125 4.91 3.92 -16.83
N ALA A 126 5.03 3.43 -15.60
CA ALA A 126 5.65 4.14 -14.49
C ALA A 126 7.16 3.85 -14.41
N PRO A 127 7.97 4.73 -13.79
CA PRO A 127 9.37 4.47 -13.52
C PRO A 127 9.56 3.22 -12.67
N ASP A 128 10.57 2.42 -12.99
CA ASP A 128 10.97 1.25 -12.22
C ASP A 128 11.44 1.66 -10.81
N ASP A 129 10.83 1.07 -9.79
CA ASP A 129 11.15 1.38 -8.39
C ASP A 129 12.59 0.99 -8.02
N ARG A 130 13.21 0.01 -8.71
CA ARG A 130 14.57 -0.50 -8.40
C ARG A 130 15.62 0.58 -8.52
N GLY A 131 15.57 1.41 -9.57
CA GLY A 131 16.48 2.53 -9.73
C GLY A 131 16.39 3.54 -8.59
N PHE A 132 15.17 3.85 -8.15
CA PHE A 132 14.93 4.76 -7.04
C PHE A 132 15.38 4.17 -5.69
N ILE A 133 15.19 2.86 -5.49
CA ILE A 133 15.68 2.12 -4.33
C ILE A 133 17.21 2.15 -4.29
N ALA A 134 17.89 1.91 -5.41
CA ALA A 134 19.33 1.95 -5.48
C ALA A 134 19.91 3.33 -5.09
N GLU A 135 19.23 4.43 -5.49
CA GLU A 135 19.61 5.79 -5.08
C GLU A 135 19.48 5.99 -3.55
N ILE A 136 18.53 5.31 -2.88
CA ILE A 136 18.37 5.35 -1.43
C ILE A 136 19.45 4.51 -0.75
N ILE A 137 19.70 3.28 -1.24
CA ILE A 137 20.72 2.39 -0.66
C ILE A 137 22.11 3.03 -0.73
N ALA A 138 22.42 3.78 -1.80
CA ALA A 138 23.67 4.52 -1.92
C ALA A 138 23.89 5.58 -0.81
N LYS A 139 22.84 5.94 -0.06
CA LYS A 139 22.89 6.88 1.08
C LYS A 139 22.91 6.16 2.44
N VAL A 140 22.70 4.85 2.46
CA VAL A 140 22.72 4.04 3.68
C VAL A 140 24.17 3.71 4.06
N LEU A 141 24.53 3.93 5.32
CA LEU A 141 25.90 3.69 5.82
C LEU A 141 26.31 2.22 5.77
N ARG A 142 25.37 1.34 5.98
CA ARG A 142 25.54 -0.12 5.98
C ARG A 142 24.75 -0.74 4.82
N ALA A 143 25.10 -0.38 3.60
CA ALA A 143 24.46 -0.91 2.39
C ALA A 143 24.51 -2.44 2.28
N ASP A 144 25.52 -3.07 2.92
CA ASP A 144 25.66 -4.53 3.07
C ASP A 144 24.48 -5.20 3.81
N LYS A 145 23.68 -4.43 4.53
CA LYS A 145 22.46 -4.88 5.24
C LYS A 145 21.19 -4.67 4.43
N CYS A 146 21.29 -4.11 3.22
CA CYS A 146 20.16 -3.86 2.34
C CYS A 146 20.10 -4.89 1.22
N PHE A 147 18.92 -5.45 1.01
CA PHE A 147 18.64 -6.38 -0.08
C PHE A 147 17.49 -5.82 -0.94
N ILE A 148 17.59 -5.97 -2.25
CA ILE A 148 16.51 -5.65 -3.21
C ILE A 148 16.03 -6.94 -3.86
N TYR A 149 14.73 -7.15 -3.94
CA TYR A 149 14.16 -8.17 -4.80
C TYR A 149 14.23 -7.70 -6.26
N GLU A 150 15.11 -8.33 -7.04
CA GLU A 150 15.39 -7.91 -8.44
C GLU A 150 14.36 -8.49 -9.42
N ASP A 151 13.82 -9.66 -9.12
CA ASP A 151 12.90 -10.38 -9.98
C ASP A 151 11.45 -9.93 -9.77
N ASP A 152 10.64 -10.17 -10.80
CA ASP A 152 9.19 -9.97 -10.79
C ASP A 152 8.56 -11.16 -10.05
N MET A 153 8.31 -10.99 -8.77
CA MET A 153 7.73 -12.04 -7.92
C MET A 153 6.25 -12.24 -8.24
N GLU A 154 5.80 -13.48 -8.24
CA GLU A 154 4.39 -13.82 -8.23
C GLU A 154 3.73 -13.30 -6.92
N THR A 155 2.44 -13.00 -6.98
CA THR A 155 1.72 -12.35 -5.84
C THR A 155 1.83 -13.14 -4.54
N LEU A 156 1.73 -14.47 -4.58
CA LEU A 156 1.83 -15.32 -3.38
C LEU A 156 3.26 -15.32 -2.82
N GLU A 157 4.26 -15.41 -3.69
CA GLU A 157 5.67 -15.31 -3.30
C GLU A 157 5.96 -13.97 -2.62
N HIS A 158 5.43 -12.87 -3.19
CA HIS A 158 5.58 -11.54 -2.60
C HIS A 158 4.96 -11.48 -1.19
N LEU A 159 3.75 -12.03 -1.01
CA LEU A 159 3.12 -12.13 0.30
C LEU A 159 3.93 -12.98 1.29
N GLU A 160 4.47 -14.11 0.85
CA GLU A 160 5.32 -14.96 1.68
C GLU A 160 6.57 -14.22 2.14
N GLU A 161 7.25 -13.49 1.25
CA GLU A 161 8.43 -12.70 1.61
C GLU A 161 8.09 -11.53 2.56
N VAL A 162 6.95 -10.86 2.36
CA VAL A 162 6.45 -9.83 3.31
C VAL A 162 6.16 -10.45 4.67
N SER A 163 5.58 -11.66 4.72
CA SER A 163 5.27 -12.36 5.98
C SER A 163 6.49 -12.69 6.83
N LYS A 164 7.66 -12.82 6.21
CA LYS A 164 8.94 -13.09 6.89
C LYS A 164 9.52 -11.84 7.57
N CYS A 165 9.06 -10.64 7.23
CA CYS A 165 9.55 -9.40 7.85
C CYS A 165 8.89 -9.17 9.21
N LYS A 166 9.65 -8.69 10.20
CA LYS A 166 9.10 -8.28 11.50
C LYS A 166 8.28 -7.00 11.43
N ILE A 167 8.64 -6.11 10.52
CA ILE A 167 8.01 -4.80 10.33
C ILE A 167 7.99 -4.52 8.83
N PHE A 168 6.98 -3.80 8.37
CA PHE A 168 6.87 -3.41 6.97
C PHE A 168 6.53 -1.93 6.83
N LEU A 169 7.33 -1.20 6.06
CA LEU A 169 7.06 0.17 5.64
C LEU A 169 6.46 0.18 4.24
N GLY A 170 5.16 0.41 4.14
CA GLY A 170 4.42 0.42 2.86
C GLY A 170 4.07 1.83 2.40
N HIS A 171 4.36 2.18 1.15
CA HIS A 171 3.99 3.48 0.58
C HIS A 171 2.87 3.35 -0.46
N LYS A 172 2.92 2.38 -1.36
CA LYS A 172 1.79 2.09 -2.26
C LYS A 172 0.67 1.37 -1.50
N THR A 173 -0.58 1.64 -1.86
CA THR A 173 -1.75 1.02 -1.20
C THR A 173 -1.66 -0.51 -1.20
N HIS A 174 -1.25 -1.14 -2.31
CA HIS A 174 -1.15 -2.60 -2.38
C HIS A 174 -0.04 -3.16 -1.45
N SER A 175 1.08 -2.46 -1.28
CA SER A 175 2.11 -2.88 -0.33
C SER A 175 1.60 -2.86 1.13
N THR A 176 0.77 -1.86 1.46
CA THR A 176 0.06 -1.79 2.74
C THR A 176 -0.92 -2.96 2.92
N ILE A 177 -1.67 -3.29 1.86
CA ILE A 177 -2.61 -4.42 1.85
C ILE A 177 -1.86 -5.75 2.05
N PHE A 178 -0.69 -5.92 1.44
CA PHE A 178 0.14 -7.12 1.60
C PHE A 178 0.59 -7.31 3.05
N ALA A 179 1.05 -6.25 3.70
CA ALA A 179 1.41 -6.30 5.11
C ALA A 179 0.21 -6.67 6.00
N LEU A 180 -0.98 -6.11 5.74
CA LEU A 180 -2.21 -6.47 6.44
C LEU A 180 -2.60 -7.92 6.21
N ALA A 181 -2.58 -8.40 4.96
CA ALA A 181 -2.91 -9.78 4.62
C ALA A 181 -2.01 -10.79 5.32
N THR A 182 -0.76 -10.45 5.54
CA THR A 182 0.24 -11.32 6.19
C THR A 182 0.32 -11.15 7.71
N GLY A 183 -0.47 -10.22 8.28
CA GLY A 183 -0.38 -9.85 9.70
C GLY A 183 0.99 -9.28 10.07
N THR A 184 1.71 -8.67 9.11
CA THR A 184 3.00 -8.03 9.37
C THR A 184 2.78 -6.65 9.95
N PRO A 185 3.39 -6.31 11.10
CA PRO A 185 3.34 -4.97 11.68
C PRO A 185 3.69 -3.91 10.64
N LEU A 186 2.85 -2.87 10.53
CA LEU A 186 2.86 -1.95 9.39
C LEU A 186 3.09 -0.51 9.81
N ILE A 187 3.96 0.18 9.09
CA ILE A 187 4.02 1.64 8.99
C ILE A 187 3.57 1.99 7.56
N ALA A 188 2.56 2.83 7.39
CA ALA A 188 2.07 3.22 6.08
C ALA A 188 2.41 4.68 5.76
N LEU A 189 3.06 4.92 4.63
CA LEU A 189 3.20 6.26 4.06
C LEU A 189 1.99 6.55 3.17
N ALA A 190 1.14 7.47 3.59
CA ALA A 190 -0.09 7.78 2.90
C ALA A 190 0.10 8.97 1.95
N TYR A 191 0.38 8.70 0.68
CA TYR A 191 0.42 9.73 -0.37
C TYR A 191 -0.99 10.20 -0.81
N HIS A 192 -2.01 9.45 -0.41
CA HIS A 192 -3.41 9.77 -0.72
C HIS A 192 -4.31 9.47 0.50
N PRO A 193 -5.31 10.32 0.80
CA PRO A 193 -6.24 10.10 1.93
C PRO A 193 -6.96 8.75 1.92
N LYS A 194 -7.04 8.06 0.78
CA LYS A 194 -7.61 6.71 0.67
C LYS A 194 -6.85 5.69 1.53
N THR A 195 -5.53 5.80 1.64
CA THR A 195 -4.71 4.88 2.45
C THR A 195 -5.08 4.98 3.92
N ILE A 196 -5.21 6.21 4.45
CA ILE A 196 -5.61 6.43 5.85
C ILE A 196 -7.02 5.87 6.11
N LYS A 197 -7.98 6.18 5.20
CA LYS A 197 -9.35 5.67 5.31
C LYS A 197 -9.45 4.15 5.20
N PHE A 198 -8.59 3.54 4.41
CA PHE A 198 -8.48 2.08 4.32
C PHE A 198 -8.00 1.50 5.65
N LEU A 199 -6.94 2.06 6.24
CA LEU A 199 -6.42 1.62 7.54
C LEU A 199 -7.40 1.84 8.70
N GLN A 200 -8.25 2.86 8.62
CA GLN A 200 -9.33 3.07 9.61
C GLN A 200 -10.30 1.89 9.72
N GLN A 201 -10.51 1.14 8.63
CA GLN A 201 -11.37 -0.06 8.65
C GLN A 201 -10.80 -1.20 9.50
N PHE A 202 -9.51 -1.12 9.83
CA PHE A 202 -8.77 -2.10 10.64
C PHE A 202 -8.25 -1.51 11.96
N ASP A 203 -8.78 -0.35 12.38
CA ASP A 203 -8.33 0.40 13.56
C ASP A 203 -6.84 0.78 13.54
N MET A 204 -6.23 0.84 12.35
CA MET A 204 -4.80 1.08 12.15
C MET A 204 -4.47 2.49 11.61
N ALA A 205 -5.37 3.46 11.78
CA ALA A 205 -5.14 4.83 11.30
C ALA A 205 -3.87 5.48 11.89
N LEU A 206 -3.52 5.13 13.13
CA LEU A 206 -2.33 5.64 13.82
C LEU A 206 -0.99 5.10 13.26
N ASN A 207 -1.06 4.06 12.43
CA ASN A 207 0.10 3.51 11.73
C ASN A 207 0.39 4.25 10.42
N ALA A 208 -0.44 5.22 10.04
CA ALA A 208 -0.27 6.01 8.83
C ALA A 208 0.42 7.34 9.10
N ILE A 209 1.38 7.67 8.26
CA ILE A 209 2.05 8.98 8.20
C ILE A 209 1.66 9.63 6.88
N ASP A 210 1.14 10.86 6.89
CA ASP A 210 0.94 11.63 5.66
C ASP A 210 2.30 11.84 4.98
N ASP A 211 2.39 11.52 3.72
CA ASP A 211 3.63 11.62 2.93
C ASP A 211 4.24 13.04 2.96
N LYS A 212 3.40 14.06 3.08
CA LYS A 212 3.84 15.45 3.24
C LYS A 212 4.44 15.77 4.61
N GLN A 213 4.19 14.92 5.60
CA GLN A 213 4.70 15.04 6.97
C GLN A 213 5.81 14.03 7.26
N LEU A 214 6.32 13.38 6.21
CA LEU A 214 7.37 12.39 6.33
C LEU A 214 8.63 12.99 6.97
N SER A 215 9.05 12.41 8.09
CA SER A 215 10.29 12.71 8.79
C SER A 215 10.79 11.47 9.50
N ILE A 216 12.07 11.44 9.81
CA ILE A 216 12.65 10.32 10.58
C ILE A 216 11.98 10.20 11.97
N GLN A 217 11.65 11.30 12.60
CA GLN A 217 10.97 11.33 13.90
C GLN A 217 9.58 10.71 13.81
N ALA A 218 8.81 11.02 12.75
CA ALA A 218 7.48 10.43 12.53
C ALA A 218 7.56 8.91 12.32
N LEU A 219 8.55 8.44 11.55
CA LEU A 219 8.79 7.01 11.34
C LEU A 219 9.15 6.28 12.64
N ILE A 220 10.06 6.85 13.43
CA ILE A 220 10.48 6.29 14.74
C ILE A 220 9.30 6.28 15.71
N GLN A 221 8.49 7.35 15.76
CA GLN A 221 7.35 7.43 16.65
C GLN A 221 6.30 6.32 16.36
N VAL A 222 6.10 5.97 15.11
CA VAL A 222 5.18 4.87 14.74
C VAL A 222 5.82 3.52 15.00
N LEU A 223 7.13 3.38 14.76
CA LEU A 223 7.89 2.14 15.00
C LEU A 223 7.91 1.72 16.47
N ASP A 224 7.99 2.68 17.39
CA ASP A 224 8.16 2.44 18.83
C ASP A 224 6.80 2.28 19.57
N ARG A 225 5.67 2.28 18.85
CA ARG A 225 4.32 1.97 19.39
C ARG A 225 4.06 0.48 19.46
#